data_e2589553c1418d38689d370fd719c767
#
_entry.id   e2589553c1418d38689d370fd719c767
#
_cell.length_a   1.000
_cell.length_b   1.000
_cell.length_c   1.000
_cell.angle_alpha   90.00
_cell.angle_beta   90.00
_cell.angle_gamma   90.00
#
_symmetry.space_group_name_H-M   'P 1'
#
loop_
_entity.id
_entity.type
_entity.pdbx_description
1 polymer ?
#
loop_
_entity_poly.entity_id
_entity_poly.type
_entity_poly.pdbx_seq_one_letter_code
_entity_poly.pdbx_strand_id
1 'polypeptide(L)'
;MSNSGYRLSSCSSFWRTMSSAFLRTLLALLLLTLTLQKSDGQFEEWCIADEQTPDDELLKALNWACGRGGADCSKIQVNKPCYLPNTIRDHASYAFNNYYQKFKHIGATCYFNAAAMITDLDPSHKSCKFEYLP
;
A
#
# COMPACT_ATOMS: atom_id res chain seq x y z
N MET A 1 5.39 -81.97 -10.43
CA MET A 1 4.15 -81.77 -11.23
C MET A 1 3.34 -80.67 -10.67
N SER A 2 2.89 -79.76 -11.49
CA SER A 2 1.99 -78.68 -11.34
C SER A 2 2.64 -77.29 -11.09
N ASN A 3 2.83 -76.63 -12.22
CA ASN A 3 3.11 -75.23 -12.39
C ASN A 3 1.89 -74.41 -11.94
N SER A 4 2.09 -73.48 -11.13
CA SER A 4 1.10 -72.41 -10.90
C SER A 4 1.78 -71.08 -11.15
N GLY A 5 1.64 -70.60 -12.40
CA GLY A 5 2.10 -69.31 -12.84
C GLY A 5 1.22 -68.23 -12.30
N TYR A 6 1.73 -67.38 -11.44
CA TYR A 6 1.06 -66.15 -11.06
C TYR A 6 1.31 -65.09 -12.14
N ARG A 7 0.27 -64.81 -12.91
CA ARG A 7 0.24 -63.66 -13.82
C ARG A 7 0.23 -62.39 -12.98
N LEU A 8 1.31 -61.68 -13.00
CA LEU A 8 1.32 -60.28 -12.61
C LEU A 8 0.57 -59.51 -13.69
N SER A 9 -0.73 -59.34 -13.48
CA SER A 9 -1.57 -58.49 -14.30
C SER A 9 -1.36 -57.04 -13.90
N SER A 10 -0.55 -56.36 -14.68
CA SER A 10 -0.80 -55.07 -15.24
C SER A 10 -1.40 -53.99 -14.30
N CYS A 11 -0.52 -53.33 -13.57
CA CYS A 11 -0.82 -52.03 -12.95
C CYS A 11 -0.46 -50.85 -13.87
N SER A 12 -0.31 -51.09 -15.17
CA SER A 12 0.17 -50.09 -16.13
C SER A 12 -0.92 -49.44 -16.98
N SER A 13 -2.19 -49.77 -16.76
CA SER A 13 -3.31 -49.21 -17.57
C SER A 13 -4.09 -48.07 -16.90
N PHE A 14 -3.79 -47.74 -15.66
CA PHE A 14 -4.48 -46.63 -14.98
C PHE A 14 -3.98 -45.25 -15.43
N TRP A 15 -2.79 -45.15 -15.98
CA TRP A 15 -2.20 -43.90 -16.43
C TRP A 15 -2.51 -43.52 -17.88
N ARG A 16 -3.17 -44.37 -18.64
CA ARG A 16 -3.40 -44.14 -20.08
C ARG A 16 -4.77 -43.57 -20.45
N THR A 17 -5.67 -43.37 -19.52
CA THR A 17 -7.01 -42.82 -19.78
C THR A 17 -7.35 -41.58 -18.98
N MET A 18 -6.35 -40.81 -18.58
CA MET A 18 -6.65 -39.42 -18.23
C MET A 18 -7.02 -38.72 -19.53
N SER A 19 -8.32 -38.64 -19.78
CA SER A 19 -8.90 -37.98 -20.93
C SER A 19 -8.24 -36.62 -21.13
N SER A 20 -7.89 -36.30 -22.36
CA SER A 20 -7.36 -34.96 -22.72
C SER A 20 -8.29 -33.81 -22.25
N ALA A 21 -9.55 -34.11 -22.00
CA ALA A 21 -10.51 -33.24 -21.39
C ALA A 21 -10.19 -32.91 -19.90
N PHE A 22 -9.77 -33.92 -19.12
CA PHE A 22 -9.42 -33.74 -17.71
C PHE A 22 -8.14 -32.90 -17.56
N LEU A 23 -7.16 -33.14 -18.42
CA LEU A 23 -5.94 -32.30 -18.43
C LEU A 23 -6.25 -30.85 -18.84
N ARG A 24 -7.15 -30.66 -19.82
CA ARG A 24 -7.59 -29.32 -20.25
C ARG A 24 -8.37 -28.60 -19.17
N THR A 25 -9.23 -29.29 -18.42
CA THR A 25 -9.97 -28.68 -17.29
C THR A 25 -9.04 -28.31 -16.14
N LEU A 26 -8.09 -29.14 -15.80
CA LEU A 26 -7.06 -28.85 -14.80
C LEU A 26 -6.20 -27.63 -15.20
N LEU A 27 -5.78 -27.58 -16.46
CA LEU A 27 -5.01 -26.45 -16.99
C LEU A 27 -5.83 -25.16 -16.97
N ALA A 28 -7.10 -25.23 -17.36
CA ALA A 28 -8.01 -24.08 -17.32
C ALA A 28 -8.24 -23.58 -15.89
N LEU A 29 -8.43 -24.49 -14.92
CA LEU A 29 -8.55 -24.13 -13.50
C LEU A 29 -7.26 -23.52 -12.95
N LEU A 30 -6.11 -24.06 -13.34
CA LEU A 30 -4.82 -23.52 -12.94
C LEU A 30 -4.59 -22.11 -13.51
N LEU A 31 -4.93 -21.90 -14.78
CA LEU A 31 -4.86 -20.58 -15.41
C LEU A 31 -5.85 -19.60 -14.77
N LEU A 32 -7.05 -20.06 -14.41
CA LEU A 32 -8.04 -19.24 -13.72
C LEU A 32 -7.56 -18.82 -12.32
N THR A 33 -6.91 -19.73 -11.58
CA THR A 33 -6.34 -19.39 -10.27
C THR A 33 -5.18 -18.41 -10.37
N LEU A 34 -4.37 -18.50 -11.43
CA LEU A 34 -3.27 -17.56 -11.68
C LEU A 34 -3.77 -16.16 -12.05
N THR A 35 -4.93 -16.06 -12.75
CA THR A 35 -5.54 -14.75 -13.08
C THR A 35 -6.29 -14.11 -11.91
N LEU A 36 -6.65 -14.89 -10.90
CA LEU A 36 -7.26 -14.42 -9.66
C LEU A 36 -6.23 -13.93 -8.62
N GLN A 37 -4.95 -13.88 -8.98
CA GLN A 37 -3.99 -13.15 -8.15
C GLN A 37 -4.46 -11.69 -8.13
N LYS A 38 -5.09 -11.36 -7.01
CA LYS A 38 -5.44 -10.00 -6.65
C LYS A 38 -4.19 -9.16 -6.85
N SER A 39 -4.19 -8.35 -7.89
CA SER A 39 -3.31 -7.20 -7.95
C SER A 39 -3.70 -6.34 -6.76
N ASP A 40 -3.05 -6.54 -5.61
CA ASP A 40 -2.99 -5.51 -4.60
C ASP A 40 -2.21 -4.37 -5.23
N GLY A 41 -2.91 -3.57 -6.03
CA GLY A 41 -2.47 -2.25 -6.39
C GLY A 41 -2.41 -1.51 -5.06
N GLN A 42 -1.21 -1.45 -4.46
CA GLN A 42 -0.97 -0.50 -3.39
C GLN A 42 -1.16 0.87 -4.04
N PHE A 43 -2.35 1.44 -3.80
CA PHE A 43 -2.55 2.85 -4.12
C PHE A 43 -1.61 3.63 -3.22
N GLU A 44 -0.78 4.44 -3.85
CA GLU A 44 0.03 5.40 -3.10
C GLU A 44 -0.93 6.33 -2.36
N GLU A 45 -0.68 6.54 -1.09
CA GLU A 45 -1.53 7.36 -0.22
C GLU A 45 -0.68 8.37 0.53
N TRP A 46 -1.11 9.61 0.48
CA TRP A 46 -0.52 10.70 1.25
C TRP A 46 -1.54 11.27 2.22
N CYS A 47 -1.04 11.82 3.31
CA CYS A 47 -1.84 12.48 4.33
C CYS A 47 -1.64 13.99 4.21
N ILE A 48 -2.69 14.73 3.87
CA ILE A 48 -2.64 16.17 3.68
C ILE A 48 -3.64 16.89 4.59
N ALA A 49 -3.46 18.18 4.78
CA ALA A 49 -4.41 19.01 5.51
C ALA A 49 -5.75 19.07 4.77
N ASP A 50 -6.85 18.92 5.52
CA ASP A 50 -8.20 19.08 4.98
C ASP A 50 -8.45 20.54 4.62
N GLU A 51 -8.99 20.77 3.41
CA GLU A 51 -9.21 22.12 2.88
C GLU A 51 -10.22 22.96 3.67
N GLN A 52 -11.12 22.31 4.40
CA GLN A 52 -12.17 22.96 5.15
C GLN A 52 -11.76 23.29 6.59
N THR A 53 -10.61 22.79 7.04
CA THR A 53 -10.12 23.01 8.40
C THR A 53 -9.58 24.45 8.54
N PRO A 54 -10.02 25.21 9.57
CA PRO A 54 -9.51 26.54 9.84
C PRO A 54 -8.02 26.56 10.17
N ASP A 55 -7.33 27.64 9.83
CA ASP A 55 -5.88 27.77 9.99
C ASP A 55 -5.40 27.66 11.45
N ASP A 56 -6.20 28.09 12.41
CA ASP A 56 -5.85 27.97 13.84
C ASP A 56 -5.88 26.51 14.33
N GLU A 57 -6.76 25.68 13.79
CA GLU A 57 -6.79 24.24 14.07
C GLU A 57 -5.66 23.52 13.34
N LEU A 58 -5.40 23.86 12.07
CA LEU A 58 -4.25 23.36 11.33
C LEU A 58 -2.95 23.69 12.04
N LEU A 59 -2.79 24.90 12.57
CA LEU A 59 -1.60 25.32 13.29
C LEU A 59 -1.38 24.51 14.58
N LYS A 60 -2.43 24.21 15.32
CA LYS A 60 -2.35 23.34 16.52
C LYS A 60 -1.89 21.94 16.15
N ALA A 61 -2.48 21.36 15.08
CA ALA A 61 -2.12 20.04 14.60
C ALA A 61 -0.71 19.99 14.02
N LEU A 62 -0.30 21.01 13.26
CA LEU A 62 1.07 21.17 12.74
C LEU A 62 2.10 21.21 13.88
N ASN A 63 1.85 22.01 14.91
CA ASN A 63 2.74 22.10 16.07
C ASN A 63 2.85 20.77 16.82
N TRP A 64 1.75 20.03 16.92
CA TRP A 64 1.77 18.70 17.49
C TRP A 64 2.59 17.72 16.61
N ALA A 65 2.35 17.73 15.30
CA ALA A 65 3.06 16.84 14.36
C ALA A 65 4.58 17.07 14.39
N CYS A 66 5.02 18.32 14.32
CA CYS A 66 6.43 18.70 14.38
C CYS A 66 7.09 18.53 15.76
N GLY A 67 6.28 18.50 16.81
CA GLY A 67 6.75 18.34 18.19
C GLY A 67 6.59 16.89 18.66
N ARG A 68 5.52 16.62 19.39
CA ARG A 68 5.25 15.32 20.02
C ARG A 68 5.00 14.21 19.01
N GLY A 69 4.48 14.53 17.83
CA GLY A 69 4.23 13.58 16.75
C GLY A 69 5.53 13.02 16.16
N GLY A 70 6.62 13.76 16.18
CA GLY A 70 7.93 13.32 15.71
C GLY A 70 8.08 13.36 14.18
N ALA A 71 7.28 14.16 13.49
CA ALA A 71 7.50 14.48 12.08
C ALA A 71 8.80 15.29 11.91
N ASP A 72 9.50 15.05 10.82
CA ASP A 72 10.66 15.89 10.46
C ASP A 72 10.18 17.13 9.71
N CYS A 73 10.10 18.24 10.42
CA CYS A 73 9.67 19.54 9.89
C CYS A 73 10.84 20.41 9.40
N SER A 74 12.02 19.85 9.21
CA SER A 74 13.19 20.60 8.74
C SER A 74 12.99 21.18 7.34
N LYS A 75 12.27 20.47 6.46
CA LYS A 75 12.08 20.89 5.06
C LYS A 75 11.06 22.03 4.87
N ILE A 76 10.24 22.32 5.86
CA ILE A 76 9.31 23.47 5.84
C ILE A 76 9.87 24.73 6.51
N GLN A 77 11.13 24.74 6.89
CA GLN A 77 11.80 25.91 7.42
C GLN A 77 12.22 26.89 6.31
N VAL A 78 12.50 28.14 6.68
CA VAL A 78 12.95 29.17 5.75
C VAL A 78 14.11 28.67 4.88
N ASN A 79 14.06 28.95 3.59
CA ASN A 79 15.04 28.50 2.58
C ASN A 79 15.15 26.99 2.38
N LYS A 80 14.15 26.22 2.82
CA LYS A 80 14.09 24.76 2.58
C LYS A 80 13.10 24.44 1.45
N PRO A 81 13.22 23.24 0.84
CA PRO A 81 12.47 22.89 -0.36
C PRO A 81 10.95 22.99 -0.25
N CYS A 82 10.39 22.76 0.94
CA CYS A 82 8.95 22.78 1.20
C CYS A 82 8.49 24.02 2.00
N TYR A 83 9.32 25.04 2.09
CA TYR A 83 8.92 26.29 2.73
C TYR A 83 7.85 27.05 1.93
N LEU A 84 7.97 27.03 0.60
CA LEU A 84 7.01 27.69 -0.28
C LEU A 84 6.05 26.68 -0.94
N PRO A 85 4.74 26.96 -0.97
CA PRO A 85 4.06 28.16 -0.46
C PRO A 85 4.14 28.29 1.07
N ASN A 86 4.39 29.52 1.55
CA ASN A 86 4.48 29.79 3.00
C ASN A 86 3.07 29.97 3.59
N THR A 87 2.32 28.87 3.65
CA THR A 87 0.99 28.85 4.28
C THR A 87 0.95 27.79 5.38
N ILE A 88 0.06 27.98 6.35
CA ILE A 88 -0.15 27.00 7.43
C ILE A 88 -0.60 25.66 6.82
N ARG A 89 -1.45 25.68 5.81
CA ARG A 89 -2.02 24.51 5.15
C ARG A 89 -0.96 23.68 4.42
N ASP A 90 -0.08 24.32 3.67
CA ASP A 90 0.99 23.62 2.95
C ASP A 90 1.99 23.00 3.92
N HIS A 91 2.37 23.73 4.97
CA HIS A 91 3.25 23.22 6.01
C HIS A 91 2.60 22.10 6.83
N ALA A 92 1.31 22.21 7.14
CA ALA A 92 0.56 21.15 7.82
C ALA A 92 0.48 19.90 6.97
N SER A 93 0.17 20.02 5.67
CA SER A 93 0.14 18.89 4.73
C SER A 93 1.47 18.14 4.69
N TYR A 94 2.58 18.87 4.61
CA TYR A 94 3.90 18.24 4.66
C TYR A 94 4.17 17.50 5.97
N ALA A 95 3.91 18.14 7.11
CA ALA A 95 4.15 17.56 8.42
C ALA A 95 3.24 16.34 8.69
N PHE A 96 1.96 16.41 8.29
CA PHE A 96 1.01 15.31 8.43
C PHE A 96 1.45 14.10 7.62
N ASN A 97 1.86 14.32 6.37
CA ASN A 97 2.37 13.24 5.54
C ASN A 97 3.64 12.61 6.11
N ASN A 98 4.61 13.44 6.53
CA ASN A 98 5.84 12.91 7.11
C ASN A 98 5.58 12.08 8.37
N TYR A 99 4.69 12.54 9.26
CA TYR A 99 4.24 11.76 10.42
C TYR A 99 3.57 10.46 9.98
N TYR A 100 2.57 10.54 9.08
CA TYR A 100 1.79 9.40 8.63
C TYR A 100 2.68 8.33 8.00
N GLN A 101 3.50 8.69 7.02
CA GLN A 101 4.39 7.75 6.33
C GLN A 101 5.37 7.09 7.30
N LYS A 102 5.92 7.83 8.24
CA LYS A 102 6.88 7.33 9.21
C LYS A 102 6.28 6.32 10.19
N PHE A 103 5.03 6.49 10.56
CA PHE A 103 4.42 5.75 11.66
C PHE A 103 3.19 4.91 11.27
N LYS A 104 2.72 4.94 10.01
CA LYS A 104 1.52 4.20 9.58
C LYS A 104 1.61 2.70 9.86
N HIS A 105 2.78 2.09 9.70
CA HIS A 105 2.98 0.66 9.93
C HIS A 105 2.97 0.25 11.42
N ILE A 106 3.02 1.21 12.32
CA ILE A 106 2.90 1.00 13.77
C ILE A 106 1.63 1.63 14.35
N GLY A 107 0.65 1.92 13.50
CA GLY A 107 -0.71 2.30 13.90
C GLY A 107 -1.02 3.80 13.86
N ALA A 108 -0.14 4.63 13.29
CA ALA A 108 -0.50 6.04 13.07
C ALA A 108 -1.59 6.18 12.01
N THR A 109 -2.48 7.12 12.23
CA THR A 109 -3.58 7.43 11.32
C THR A 109 -3.45 8.86 10.79
N CYS A 110 -3.99 9.09 9.59
CA CYS A 110 -4.15 10.41 8.99
C CYS A 110 -5.46 11.03 9.47
N TYR A 111 -5.56 11.36 10.76
CA TYR A 111 -6.79 11.91 11.32
C TYR A 111 -6.63 13.33 11.87
N PHE A 112 -5.64 13.57 12.73
CA PHE A 112 -5.32 14.87 13.30
C PHE A 112 -6.55 15.66 13.79
N ASN A 113 -7.47 14.96 14.46
CA ASN A 113 -8.73 15.56 14.93
C ASN A 113 -9.63 16.09 13.79
N ALA A 114 -9.70 15.33 12.69
CA ALA A 114 -10.35 15.69 11.43
C ALA A 114 -9.70 16.86 10.67
N ALA A 115 -8.48 17.24 11.02
CA ALA A 115 -7.75 18.30 10.31
C ALA A 115 -6.96 17.78 9.10
N ALA A 116 -6.98 16.47 8.84
CA ALA A 116 -6.26 15.82 7.74
C ALA A 116 -7.12 14.82 6.99
N MET A 117 -6.76 14.58 5.74
CA MET A 117 -7.39 13.61 4.86
C MET A 117 -6.36 12.84 4.04
N ILE A 118 -6.72 11.61 3.63
CA ILE A 118 -5.94 10.81 2.69
C ILE A 118 -6.24 11.27 1.26
N THR A 119 -5.20 11.32 0.44
CA THR A 119 -5.28 11.53 -1.01
C THR A 119 -4.43 10.50 -1.74
N ASP A 120 -4.85 10.09 -2.93
CA ASP A 120 -4.12 9.27 -3.89
C ASP A 120 -3.33 10.13 -4.91
N LEU A 121 -3.47 11.44 -4.83
CA LEU A 121 -2.73 12.38 -5.67
C LEU A 121 -1.45 12.79 -4.94
N ASP A 122 -0.28 12.55 -5.60
CA ASP A 122 1.01 13.00 -5.07
C ASP A 122 1.01 14.53 -4.87
N PRO A 123 1.10 15.02 -3.62
CA PRO A 123 1.11 16.44 -3.34
C PRO A 123 2.46 17.12 -3.60
N SER A 124 3.46 16.39 -4.06
CA SER A 124 4.79 16.92 -4.36
C SER A 124 4.71 18.01 -5.43
N HIS A 125 5.46 19.07 -5.25
CA HIS A 125 5.51 20.19 -6.19
C HIS A 125 6.91 20.82 -6.23
N LYS A 126 7.35 21.25 -7.39
CA LYS A 126 8.67 21.88 -7.60
C LYS A 126 9.79 21.04 -6.94
N SER A 127 10.52 21.63 -6.01
CA SER A 127 11.56 20.95 -5.21
C SER A 127 11.05 20.28 -3.95
N CYS A 128 9.80 20.55 -3.55
CA CYS A 128 9.18 19.89 -2.40
C CYS A 128 8.71 18.50 -2.76
N LYS A 129 9.29 17.49 -2.13
CA LYS A 129 8.90 16.09 -2.30
C LYS A 129 8.26 15.57 -1.03
N PHE A 130 7.05 15.06 -1.17
CA PHE A 130 6.34 14.33 -0.13
C PHE A 130 6.78 12.88 -0.17
N GLU A 131 7.12 12.35 0.97
CA GLU A 131 7.55 10.95 1.08
C GLU A 131 6.36 10.02 0.89
N TYR A 132 6.62 8.90 0.24
CA TYR A 132 5.75 7.73 0.23
C TYR A 132 6.57 6.52 0.67
N LEU A 133 6.08 5.80 1.67
CA LEU A 133 6.66 4.54 2.14
C LEU A 133 5.63 3.42 1.87
N PRO A 134 5.99 2.39 1.10
CA PRO A 134 5.11 1.28 0.77
C PRO A 134 4.73 0.43 1.98
#